data_4c40836d32468e9d2f94d81baa6baf55
#
_entry.id   4c40836d32468e9d2f94d81baa6baf55
#
_cell.length_a   1.000
_cell.length_b   1.000
_cell.length_c   1.000
_cell.angle_alpha   90.00
_cell.angle_beta   90.00
_cell.angle_gamma   90.00
#
_symmetry.space_group_name_H-M   'P 1'
#
loop_
_entity.id
_entity.type
_entity.pdbx_description
1 polymer ?
#
loop_
_entity_poly.entity_id
_entity_poly.type
_entity_poly.pdbx_seq_one_letter_code
_entity_poly.pdbx_strand_id
1 'polypeptide(L)' 'MTPEQFIEKQLRAKLPDIDQMAIDAAIQYYKRNQSAKKGGIFEECLKVAKQHMIRVK' A
#
# COMPACT_ATOMS: atom_id res chain seq x y z
N MET A 1 12.20 -11.64 3.96
CA MET A 1 11.35 -10.45 3.85
C MET A 1 9.93 -10.87 3.57
N THR A 2 8.99 -10.37 4.35
CA THR A 2 7.59 -10.70 4.14
C THR A 2 7.00 -9.82 3.03
N PRO A 3 5.89 -10.28 2.42
CA PRO A 3 5.23 -9.44 1.41
C PRO A 3 4.83 -8.08 1.95
N GLU A 4 4.40 -8.02 3.20
CA GLU A 4 4.01 -6.74 3.81
C GLU A 4 5.20 -5.80 3.89
N GLN A 5 6.35 -6.31 4.28
CA GLN A 5 7.56 -5.49 4.35
C GLN A 5 7.97 -5.00 2.97
N PHE A 6 7.83 -5.85 1.97
CA PHE A 6 8.15 -5.45 0.61
C PHE A 6 7.24 -4.32 0.15
N ILE A 7 5.95 -4.44 0.42
CA ILE A 7 5.00 -3.41 0.03
C ILE A 7 5.32 -2.09 0.72
N GLU A 8 5.58 -2.15 2.01
CA GLU A 8 5.92 -0.95 2.76
C GLU A 8 7.16 -0.27 2.17
N LYS A 9 8.18 -1.05 1.88
CA LYS A 9 9.41 -0.51 1.34
C LYS A 9 9.16 0.16 -0.01
N GLN A 10 8.39 -0.49 -0.86
CA GLN A 10 8.10 0.07 -2.18
C GLN A 10 7.27 1.33 -2.08
N LEU A 11 6.31 1.35 -1.17
CA LEU A 11 5.48 2.54 -0.99
C LEU A 11 6.33 3.72 -0.52
N ARG A 12 7.23 3.47 0.40
CA ARG A 12 8.10 4.56 0.88
C ARG A 12 9.02 5.05 -0.22
N ALA A 13 9.45 4.16 -1.10
CA ALA A 13 10.32 4.56 -2.21
C ALA A 13 9.58 5.44 -3.20
N LYS A 14 8.31 5.12 -3.47
CA LYS A 14 7.53 5.86 -4.45
C LYS A 14 6.86 7.09 -3.86
N LEU A 15 6.54 7.05 -2.58
CA LEU A 15 5.86 8.13 -1.89
C LEU A 15 6.64 8.49 -0.64
N PRO A 16 7.69 9.29 -0.77
CA PRO A 16 8.57 9.57 0.38
C PRO A 16 7.84 10.20 1.55
N ASP A 17 6.73 10.88 1.29
CA ASP A 17 5.97 11.55 2.35
C ASP A 17 4.86 10.68 2.92
N ILE A 18 4.81 9.42 2.54
CA ILE A 18 3.74 8.53 3.01
C ILE A 18 3.85 8.36 4.53
N ASP A 19 2.71 8.34 5.20
CA ASP A 19 2.71 8.13 6.64
C ASP A 19 2.31 6.68 6.96
N GLN A 20 2.40 6.33 8.24
CA GLN A 20 2.17 4.95 8.64
C GLN A 20 0.73 4.52 8.40
N MET A 21 -0.21 5.44 8.57
CA MET A 21 -1.62 5.09 8.38
C MET A 21 -1.90 4.70 6.93
N ALA A 22 -1.31 5.42 5.99
CA ALA A 22 -1.49 5.09 4.59
C ALA A 22 -0.86 3.73 4.27
N ILE A 23 0.30 3.47 4.85
CA ILE A 23 0.96 2.18 4.66
C ILE A 23 0.11 1.06 5.23
N ASP A 24 -0.43 1.26 6.42
CA ASP A 24 -1.27 0.24 7.05
C ASP A 24 -2.51 -0.05 6.20
N ALA A 25 -3.13 0.99 5.68
CA ALA A 25 -4.31 0.82 4.84
C ALA A 25 -3.98 0.00 3.59
N ALA A 26 -2.84 0.29 2.97
CA ALA A 26 -2.44 -0.44 1.77
C ALA A 26 -2.14 -1.90 2.10
N ILE A 27 -1.48 -2.15 3.23
CA ILE A 27 -1.16 -3.51 3.63
C ILE A 27 -2.43 -4.29 3.92
N GLN A 28 -3.40 -3.66 4.59
CA GLN A 28 -4.66 -4.35 4.86
C GLN A 28 -5.40 -4.66 3.56
N TYR A 29 -5.36 -3.75 2.61
CA TYR A 29 -5.94 -4.02 1.32
C TYR A 29 -5.27 -5.22 0.67
N TYR A 30 -3.96 -5.30 0.76
CA TYR A 30 -3.22 -6.42 0.21
C TYR A 30 -3.66 -7.74 0.85
N LYS A 31 -3.74 -7.75 2.18
CA LYS A 31 -4.11 -8.97 2.88
C LYS A 31 -5.51 -9.45 2.51
N ARG A 32 -6.42 -8.51 2.31
CA ARG A 32 -7.79 -8.87 1.96
C ARG A 32 -7.92 -9.41 0.55
N ASN A 33 -7.05 -8.98 -0.35
CA ASN A 33 -7.23 -9.27 -1.76
C ASN A 33 -6.13 -10.14 -2.35
N GLN A 34 -5.24 -10.67 -1.52
CA GLN A 34 -4.12 -11.41 -2.07
C GLN A 34 -4.56 -12.69 -2.79
N SER A 35 -5.72 -13.23 -2.45
CA SER A 35 -6.23 -14.40 -3.15
C SER A 35 -7.00 -14.04 -4.39
N ALA A 36 -7.59 -12.86 -4.41
CA ALA A 36 -8.45 -12.44 -5.51
C ALA A 36 -7.67 -11.86 -6.67
N LYS A 37 -6.56 -11.20 -6.39
CA LYS A 37 -5.76 -10.55 -7.41
C LYS A 37 -4.34 -11.04 -7.33
N LYS A 38 -3.78 -11.37 -8.48
CA LYS A 38 -2.39 -11.83 -8.52
C LYS A 38 -1.49 -10.75 -9.08
N GLY A 39 -1.65 -10.35 -10.30
CA GLY A 39 -0.86 -9.27 -10.84
C GLY A 39 -1.52 -7.94 -10.52
N GLY A 40 -0.74 -6.92 -10.34
CA GLY A 40 -1.28 -5.58 -10.14
C GLY A 40 -1.76 -5.27 -8.74
N ILE A 41 -1.63 -6.21 -7.81
CA ILE A 41 -2.04 -5.94 -6.42
C ILE A 41 -1.22 -4.79 -5.84
N PHE A 42 0.04 -4.69 -6.21
CA PHE A 42 0.88 -3.61 -5.72
C PHE A 42 0.37 -2.25 -6.21
N GLU A 43 -0.04 -2.19 -7.46
CA GLU A 43 -0.57 -0.93 -7.99
C GLU A 43 -1.83 -0.52 -7.26
N GLU A 44 -2.67 -1.49 -6.90
CA GLU A 44 -3.85 -1.18 -6.11
C GLU A 44 -3.47 -0.69 -4.72
N CYS A 45 -2.48 -1.29 -4.12
CA CYS A 45 -2.00 -0.83 -2.82
C CYS A 45 -1.48 0.60 -2.92
N LEU A 46 -0.76 0.90 -3.99
CA LEU A 46 -0.25 2.25 -4.19
C LEU A 46 -1.40 3.24 -4.34
N LYS A 47 -2.44 2.86 -5.05
CA LYS A 47 -3.60 3.72 -5.22
C LYS A 47 -4.29 3.97 -3.88
N VAL A 48 -4.45 2.93 -3.07
CA VAL A 48 -5.06 3.07 -1.76
C VAL A 48 -4.26 4.03 -0.90
N ALA A 49 -2.94 3.88 -0.91
CA ALA A 49 -2.08 4.74 -0.12
C ALA A 49 -2.20 6.20 -0.57
N LYS A 50 -2.22 6.42 -1.86
CA LYS A 50 -2.35 7.79 -2.38
C LYS A 50 -3.67 8.42 -1.97
N GLN A 51 -4.75 7.66 -2.05
CA GLN A 51 -6.05 8.18 -1.66
C GLN A 51 -6.08 8.52 -0.19
N HIS A 52 -5.43 7.72 0.62
CA HIS A 52 -5.38 7.99 2.06
C HIS A 52 -4.63 9.29 2.33
N MET A 53 -3.53 9.50 1.62
CA MET A 53 -2.74 10.71 1.80
C MET A 53 -3.54 11.95 1.38
N ILE A 54 -4.26 11.84 0.29
CA ILE A 54 -5.04 12.98 -0.20
C ILE A 54 -6.12 13.35 0.80
N ARG A 55 -6.72 12.35 1.44
CA ARG A 55 -7.81 12.60 2.37
C ARG A 55 -7.35 13.28 3.65
N VAL A 56 -6.09 13.18 3.96
CA VAL A 56 -5.57 13.76 5.19
C VAL A 56 -5.67 15.28 5.17
N LYS A 57 -5.72 15.87 4.02
CA LYS A 57 -5.90 17.31 3.95
C LYS A 57 -7.28 17.71 4.47
#